data_c18f16abb8f1500b1c77f9ef465c68c2
#
_entry.id   c18f16abb8f1500b1c77f9ef465c68c2
#
_cell.length_a   1.000
_cell.length_b   1.000
_cell.length_c   1.000
_cell.angle_alpha   90.00
_cell.angle_beta   90.00
_cell.angle_gamma   90.00
#
_symmetry.space_group_name_H-M   'P 1'
#
loop_
_entity.id
_entity.type
_entity.pdbx_description
1 polymer ?
#
loop_
_entity_poly.entity_id
_entity_poly.type
_entity_poly.pdbx_seq_one_letter_code
_entity_poly.pdbx_strand_id
1 'polypeptide(L)'
;RNSFRLAVAEFTQQGLLRSGNQFSWDVLFEQTAVGYLAFLLVPLTTFVLRRTRLGLTVRSVGENPLCCDTLGIQVERTRYLSVLYSSMMAGLGGAFVSMGQLSFFTVGMIAGRGYMTLAAIVFGNYTPWGIMLACVLFGAVSSLQYMLQATSSLIPYQLWVSFPYLFAVLALCLYRTRSKAPACSGQPFVRK
;
A
#
# COMPACT_ATOMS: atom_id res chain seq x y z
N ARG A 1 10.83 -16.13 28.94
CA ARG A 1 10.36 -14.73 29.20
C ARG A 1 11.50 -13.72 29.25
N ASN A 2 12.71 -14.13 29.66
CA ASN A 2 13.89 -13.26 29.72
C ASN A 2 14.63 -13.16 28.37
N SER A 3 14.64 -14.21 27.54
CA SER A 3 15.30 -14.22 26.24
C SER A 3 14.62 -13.25 25.25
N PHE A 4 13.29 -13.12 25.33
CA PHE A 4 12.54 -12.17 24.50
C PHE A 4 12.82 -10.71 24.89
N ARG A 5 12.97 -10.44 26.21
CA ARG A 5 13.34 -9.10 26.69
C ARG A 5 14.75 -8.69 26.28
N LEU A 6 15.70 -9.64 26.27
CA LEU A 6 17.07 -9.38 25.82
C LEU A 6 17.13 -9.13 24.32
N ALA A 7 16.42 -9.91 23.49
CA ALA A 7 16.34 -9.67 22.05
C ALA A 7 15.69 -8.31 21.71
N VAL A 8 14.62 -7.93 22.41
CA VAL A 8 14.00 -6.61 22.23
C VAL A 8 14.92 -5.48 22.71
N ALA A 9 15.67 -5.68 23.79
CA ALA A 9 16.63 -4.68 24.28
C ALA A 9 17.82 -4.51 23.33
N GLU A 10 18.34 -5.58 22.73
CA GLU A 10 19.39 -5.52 21.72
C GLU A 10 18.90 -4.81 20.44
N PHE A 11 17.68 -5.12 19.97
CA PHE A 11 17.08 -4.41 18.83
C PHE A 11 16.89 -2.92 19.12
N THR A 12 16.47 -2.58 20.35
CA THR A 12 16.25 -1.18 20.75
C THR A 12 17.57 -0.44 20.94
N GLN A 13 18.59 -1.09 21.51
CA GLN A 13 19.92 -0.49 21.67
C GLN A 13 20.64 -0.29 20.32
N GLN A 14 20.59 -1.26 19.41
CA GLN A 14 21.17 -1.09 18.08
C GLN A 14 20.49 0.01 17.28
N GLY A 15 19.14 0.17 17.40
CA GLY A 15 18.41 1.26 16.79
C GLY A 15 18.67 2.63 17.43
N LEU A 16 18.80 2.71 18.76
CA LEU A 16 19.02 3.97 19.50
C LEU A 16 20.46 4.47 19.43
N LEU A 17 21.45 3.58 19.48
CA LEU A 17 22.86 3.98 19.37
C LEU A 17 23.24 4.41 17.95
N ARG A 18 22.51 3.93 16.93
CA ARG A 18 22.67 4.35 15.55
C ARG A 18 21.91 5.65 15.20
N SER A 19 20.99 6.07 16.06
CA SER A 19 20.20 7.32 15.92
C SER A 19 20.92 8.58 16.37
N GLY A 20 22.18 8.47 16.84
CA GLY A 20 23.00 9.61 17.17
C GLY A 20 23.51 10.34 15.92
N ASN A 21 22.78 11.32 15.45
CA ASN A 21 23.23 12.41 14.58
C ASN A 21 23.46 12.18 13.08
N GLN A 22 22.98 11.08 12.51
CA GLN A 22 22.86 10.96 11.07
C GLN A 22 21.43 10.53 10.77
N PHE A 23 20.60 11.51 10.40
CA PHE A 23 19.39 11.26 9.58
C PHE A 23 19.93 10.74 8.25
N SER A 24 20.32 9.49 8.28
CA SER A 24 21.31 8.95 7.41
C SER A 24 20.64 8.37 6.20
N TRP A 25 21.20 8.70 5.12
CA TRP A 25 21.07 8.04 3.83
C TRP A 25 21.03 6.51 3.96
N ASP A 26 21.62 5.93 5.01
CA ASP A 26 21.62 4.50 5.36
C ASP A 26 20.19 3.94 5.52
N VAL A 27 19.24 4.70 6.07
CA VAL A 27 17.82 4.28 6.17
C VAL A 27 17.19 4.11 4.79
N LEU A 28 17.64 4.87 3.81
CA LEU A 28 17.19 4.73 2.42
C LEU A 28 17.92 3.60 1.69
N PHE A 29 19.16 3.30 2.07
CA PHE A 29 20.00 2.31 1.38
C PHE A 29 20.02 0.92 2.03
N GLU A 30 19.58 0.77 3.28
CA GLU A 30 19.45 -0.54 3.96
C GLU A 30 18.04 -1.16 3.83
N GLN A 31 17.24 -0.72 2.88
CA GLN A 31 15.92 -1.30 2.64
C GLN A 31 16.03 -2.71 2.02
N THR A 32 15.09 -3.57 2.38
CA THR A 32 14.95 -4.89 1.76
C THR A 32 14.84 -4.75 0.23
N ALA A 33 15.45 -5.65 -0.54
CA ALA A 33 15.42 -5.65 -2.02
C ALA A 33 14.00 -5.47 -2.59
N VAL A 34 12.98 -5.98 -1.90
CA VAL A 34 11.57 -5.82 -2.28
C VAL A 34 11.08 -4.37 -2.11
N GLY A 35 11.64 -3.60 -1.17
CA GLY A 35 11.35 -2.17 -1.02
C GLY A 35 11.80 -1.37 -2.25
N TYR A 36 13.02 -1.62 -2.74
CA TYR A 36 13.50 -0.99 -3.98
C TYR A 36 12.66 -1.38 -5.19
N LEU A 37 12.26 -2.66 -5.26
CA LEU A 37 11.37 -3.14 -6.31
C LEU A 37 10.03 -2.38 -6.28
N ALA A 38 9.46 -2.12 -5.12
CA ALA A 38 8.22 -1.35 -4.97
C ALA A 38 8.38 0.08 -5.49
N PHE A 39 9.47 0.77 -5.13
CA PHE A 39 9.76 2.12 -5.65
C PHE A 39 9.96 2.15 -7.16
N LEU A 40 10.60 1.14 -7.73
CA LEU A 40 10.81 1.02 -9.17
C LEU A 40 9.52 0.69 -9.92
N LEU A 41 8.61 -0.07 -9.31
CA LEU A 41 7.32 -0.41 -9.91
C LEU A 41 6.40 0.81 -10.09
N VAL A 42 6.48 1.84 -9.25
CA VAL A 42 5.64 3.04 -9.36
C VAL A 42 5.89 3.82 -10.67
N PRO A 43 7.12 4.23 -11.01
CA PRO A 43 7.37 4.88 -12.30
C PRO A 43 7.11 3.95 -13.49
N LEU A 44 7.40 2.65 -13.35
CA LEU A 44 7.12 1.65 -14.38
C LEU A 44 5.62 1.56 -14.68
N THR A 45 4.78 1.40 -13.65
CA THR A 45 3.32 1.36 -13.81
C THR A 45 2.78 2.69 -14.34
N THR A 46 3.33 3.82 -13.91
CA THR A 46 2.96 5.14 -14.42
C THR A 46 3.27 5.26 -15.91
N PHE A 47 4.44 4.79 -16.33
CA PHE A 47 4.84 4.79 -17.73
C PHE A 47 3.94 3.89 -18.57
N VAL A 48 3.68 2.66 -18.11
CA VAL A 48 2.77 1.72 -18.80
C VAL A 48 1.36 2.31 -18.92
N LEU A 49 0.79 2.85 -17.85
CA LEU A 49 -0.58 3.40 -17.86
C LEU A 49 -0.72 4.68 -18.69
N ARG A 50 0.33 5.51 -18.80
CA ARG A 50 0.25 6.80 -19.49
C ARG A 50 0.80 6.79 -20.91
N ARG A 51 1.74 5.90 -21.21
CA ARG A 51 2.50 5.91 -22.47
C ARG A 51 2.25 4.70 -23.37
N THR A 52 1.60 3.65 -22.89
CA THR A 52 1.37 2.45 -23.72
C THR A 52 -0.08 2.32 -24.16
N ARG A 53 -0.30 1.59 -25.27
CA ARG A 53 -1.64 1.24 -25.77
C ARG A 53 -2.43 0.42 -24.75
N LEU A 54 -1.76 -0.46 -24.00
CA LEU A 54 -2.38 -1.25 -22.93
C LEU A 54 -2.96 -0.35 -21.83
N GLY A 55 -2.21 0.66 -21.37
CA GLY A 55 -2.68 1.60 -20.37
C GLY A 55 -3.88 2.41 -20.84
N LEU A 56 -3.88 2.85 -22.11
CA LEU A 56 -5.04 3.54 -22.69
C LEU A 56 -6.27 2.64 -22.73
N THR A 57 -6.11 1.37 -23.18
CA THR A 57 -7.18 0.38 -23.23
C THR A 57 -7.77 0.10 -21.84
N VAL A 58 -6.93 -0.12 -20.84
CA VAL A 58 -7.37 -0.38 -19.46
C VAL A 58 -8.16 0.81 -18.90
N ARG A 59 -7.70 2.03 -19.14
CA ARG A 59 -8.39 3.25 -18.68
C ARG A 59 -9.72 3.47 -19.39
N SER A 60 -9.77 3.32 -20.71
CA SER A 60 -11.01 3.50 -21.49
C SER A 60 -12.06 2.45 -21.13
N VAL A 61 -11.67 1.19 -20.92
CA VAL A 61 -12.56 0.12 -20.42
C VAL A 61 -13.08 0.40 -19.02
N GLY A 62 -12.31 1.09 -18.17
CA GLY A 62 -12.73 1.51 -16.84
C GLY A 62 -13.77 2.64 -16.85
N GLU A 63 -13.71 3.54 -17.85
CA GLU A 63 -14.66 4.66 -17.98
C GLU A 63 -15.94 4.27 -18.72
N ASN A 64 -15.82 3.63 -19.89
CA ASN A 64 -16.99 3.22 -20.67
C ASN A 64 -16.74 1.91 -21.45
N PRO A 65 -17.07 0.75 -20.86
CA PRO A 65 -16.84 -0.56 -21.48
C PRO A 65 -17.70 -0.78 -22.71
N LEU A 66 -18.92 -0.22 -22.78
CA LEU A 66 -19.81 -0.38 -23.93
C LEU A 66 -19.24 0.31 -25.18
N CYS A 67 -18.72 1.51 -25.04
CA CYS A 67 -18.06 2.23 -26.13
C CYS A 67 -16.81 1.47 -26.62
N CYS A 68 -16.06 0.84 -25.72
CA CYS A 68 -14.89 0.05 -26.08
C CYS A 68 -15.28 -1.22 -26.87
N ASP A 69 -16.38 -1.86 -26.53
CA ASP A 69 -16.88 -3.06 -27.23
C ASP A 69 -17.31 -2.71 -28.67
N THR A 70 -17.98 -1.58 -28.88
CA THR A 70 -18.36 -1.11 -30.24
C THR A 70 -17.14 -0.77 -31.11
N LEU A 71 -16.02 -0.41 -30.51
CA LEU A 71 -14.74 -0.17 -31.19
C LEU A 71 -13.93 -1.47 -31.43
N GLY A 72 -14.50 -2.63 -31.09
CA GLY A 72 -13.85 -3.94 -31.27
C GLY A 72 -12.81 -4.30 -30.21
N ILE A 73 -12.73 -3.56 -29.10
CA ILE A 73 -11.84 -3.86 -27.99
C ILE A 73 -12.46 -5.01 -27.16
N GLN A 74 -11.69 -6.04 -26.92
CA GLN A 74 -12.14 -7.18 -26.10
C GLN A 74 -12.15 -6.82 -24.61
N VAL A 75 -13.26 -6.27 -24.13
CA VAL A 75 -13.45 -5.77 -22.76
C VAL A 75 -13.17 -6.85 -21.72
N GLU A 76 -13.68 -8.07 -21.93
CA GLU A 76 -13.50 -9.19 -21.00
C GLU A 76 -12.02 -9.56 -20.83
N ARG A 77 -11.30 -9.75 -21.93
CA ARG A 77 -9.86 -10.06 -21.85
C ARG A 77 -9.06 -8.99 -21.14
N THR A 78 -9.38 -7.71 -21.40
CA THR A 78 -8.72 -6.60 -20.73
C THR A 78 -8.98 -6.60 -19.24
N ARG A 79 -10.21 -6.87 -18.81
CA ARG A 79 -10.57 -6.99 -17.39
C ARG A 79 -9.86 -8.17 -16.73
N TYR A 80 -9.87 -9.36 -17.36
CA TYR A 80 -9.17 -10.54 -16.83
C TYR A 80 -7.66 -10.30 -16.66
N LEU A 81 -7.00 -9.74 -17.66
CA LEU A 81 -5.57 -9.40 -17.58
C LEU A 81 -5.27 -8.40 -16.46
N SER A 82 -6.13 -7.39 -16.29
CA SER A 82 -5.97 -6.39 -15.21
C SER A 82 -6.11 -7.02 -13.82
N VAL A 83 -7.08 -7.93 -13.64
CA VAL A 83 -7.28 -8.65 -12.37
C VAL A 83 -6.11 -9.59 -12.10
N LEU A 84 -5.64 -10.32 -13.11
CA LEU A 84 -4.50 -11.24 -12.98
C LEU A 84 -3.23 -10.49 -12.59
N TYR A 85 -2.96 -9.34 -13.20
CA TYR A 85 -1.84 -8.49 -12.83
C TYR A 85 -1.97 -7.96 -11.39
N SER A 86 -3.16 -7.51 -10.99
CA SER A 86 -3.44 -7.04 -9.63
C SER A 86 -3.24 -8.15 -8.60
N SER A 87 -3.71 -9.36 -8.87
CA SER A 87 -3.53 -10.53 -7.99
C SER A 87 -2.05 -10.90 -7.82
N MET A 88 -1.27 -10.83 -8.91
CA MET A 88 0.17 -11.07 -8.88
C MET A 88 0.89 -10.04 -7.99
N MET A 89 0.55 -8.75 -8.10
CA MET A 89 1.11 -7.69 -7.26
C MET A 89 0.69 -7.83 -5.79
N ALA A 90 -0.56 -8.24 -5.53
CA ALA A 90 -1.03 -8.51 -4.17
C ALA A 90 -0.28 -9.69 -3.54
N GLY A 91 0.00 -10.75 -4.31
CA GLY A 91 0.81 -11.88 -3.87
C GLY A 91 2.24 -11.47 -3.48
N LEU A 92 2.88 -10.61 -4.28
CA LEU A 92 4.19 -10.03 -3.95
C LEU A 92 4.14 -9.21 -2.65
N GLY A 93 3.07 -8.43 -2.45
CA GLY A 93 2.86 -7.68 -1.21
C GLY A 93 2.72 -8.60 0.01
N GLY A 94 1.99 -9.71 -0.10
CA GLY A 94 1.86 -10.73 0.94
C GLY A 94 3.19 -11.43 1.25
N ALA A 95 3.96 -11.77 0.23
CA ALA A 95 5.30 -12.36 0.38
C ALA A 95 6.26 -11.40 1.11
N PHE A 96 6.18 -10.09 0.83
CA PHE A 96 6.96 -9.09 1.54
C PHE A 96 6.62 -9.03 3.04
N VAL A 97 5.36 -9.13 3.40
CA VAL A 97 4.96 -9.13 4.82
C VAL A 97 5.49 -10.35 5.54
N SER A 98 5.38 -11.55 4.94
CA SER A 98 5.82 -12.79 5.57
C SER A 98 7.34 -12.94 5.63
N MET A 99 8.06 -12.58 4.56
CA MET A 99 9.51 -12.76 4.47
C MET A 99 10.31 -11.54 4.94
N GLY A 100 9.78 -10.34 4.70
CA GLY A 100 10.50 -9.09 4.97
C GLY A 100 10.26 -8.52 6.36
N GLN A 101 9.07 -8.71 6.94
CA GLN A 101 8.72 -8.12 8.23
C GLN A 101 8.70 -9.13 9.38
N LEU A 102 8.19 -10.34 9.16
CA LEU A 102 7.93 -11.29 10.24
C LEU A 102 8.89 -12.48 10.27
N SER A 103 9.53 -12.82 9.14
CA SER A 103 10.39 -14.00 8.98
C SER A 103 9.72 -15.36 9.29
N PHE A 104 8.42 -15.35 9.57
CA PHE A 104 7.60 -16.55 9.83
C PHE A 104 6.14 -16.28 9.48
N PHE A 105 5.38 -17.36 9.26
CA PHE A 105 3.96 -17.28 8.94
C PHE A 105 3.09 -17.45 10.18
N THR A 106 2.18 -16.50 10.43
CA THR A 106 1.12 -16.62 11.43
C THR A 106 -0.24 -16.32 10.84
N VAL A 107 -1.24 -17.05 11.32
CA VAL A 107 -2.62 -16.79 10.91
C VAL A 107 -3.02 -15.37 11.35
N GLY A 108 -3.54 -14.57 10.41
CA GLY A 108 -3.94 -13.19 10.72
C GLY A 108 -2.82 -12.15 10.71
N MET A 109 -1.60 -12.48 10.24
CA MET A 109 -0.45 -11.56 10.22
C MET A 109 -0.71 -10.25 9.45
N ILE A 110 -1.67 -10.23 8.53
CA ILE A 110 -2.02 -9.05 7.74
C ILE A 110 -2.78 -8.01 8.58
N ALA A 111 -3.52 -8.44 9.65
CA ALA A 111 -4.15 -7.58 10.63
C ALA A 111 -4.93 -6.38 10.03
N GLY A 112 -5.68 -6.61 8.95
CA GLY A 112 -6.49 -5.55 8.32
C GLY A 112 -5.73 -4.53 7.45
N ARG A 113 -4.43 -4.70 7.20
CA ARG A 113 -3.63 -3.78 6.36
C ARG A 113 -4.20 -3.60 4.94
N GLY A 114 -4.98 -4.58 4.44
CA GLY A 114 -5.68 -4.46 3.16
C GLY A 114 -6.69 -3.31 3.13
N TYR A 115 -7.39 -3.04 4.21
CA TYR A 115 -8.32 -1.90 4.29
C TYR A 115 -7.59 -0.55 4.29
N MET A 116 -6.40 -0.47 4.91
CA MET A 116 -5.55 0.71 4.81
C MET A 116 -5.11 0.98 3.37
N THR A 117 -4.84 -0.07 2.59
CA THR A 117 -4.48 0.06 1.17
C THR A 117 -5.65 0.62 0.35
N LEU A 118 -6.89 0.20 0.62
CA LEU A 118 -8.08 0.78 -0.01
C LEU A 118 -8.22 2.28 0.32
N ALA A 119 -8.01 2.65 1.59
CA ALA A 119 -8.00 4.06 1.98
C ALA A 119 -6.89 4.84 1.26
N ALA A 120 -5.69 4.26 1.12
CA ALA A 120 -4.58 4.87 0.39
C ALA A 120 -4.87 5.08 -1.11
N ILE A 121 -5.60 4.16 -1.75
CA ILE A 121 -6.03 4.31 -3.15
C ILE A 121 -6.97 5.50 -3.32
N VAL A 122 -7.96 5.63 -2.45
CA VAL A 122 -8.92 6.74 -2.48
C VAL A 122 -8.21 8.06 -2.18
N PHE A 123 -7.35 8.10 -1.16
CA PHE A 123 -6.56 9.27 -0.78
C PHE A 123 -5.58 9.68 -1.90
N GLY A 124 -4.94 8.71 -2.55
CA GLY A 124 -4.06 8.93 -3.69
C GLY A 124 -4.78 9.28 -5.01
N ASN A 125 -6.11 9.44 -4.95
CA ASN A 125 -6.95 9.84 -6.09
C ASN A 125 -6.75 8.97 -7.33
N TYR A 126 -6.58 7.66 -7.13
CA TYR A 126 -6.38 6.65 -8.19
C TYR A 126 -5.19 6.95 -9.12
N THR A 127 -4.21 7.71 -8.64
CA THR A 127 -2.96 7.98 -9.38
C THR A 127 -1.79 7.25 -8.76
N PRO A 128 -0.87 6.62 -9.53
CA PRO A 128 0.23 5.84 -8.97
C PRO A 128 1.11 6.65 -8.01
N TRP A 129 1.44 7.90 -8.36
CA TRP A 129 2.23 8.80 -7.52
C TRP A 129 1.48 9.22 -6.25
N GLY A 130 0.18 9.49 -6.36
CA GLY A 130 -0.67 9.83 -5.21
C GLY A 130 -0.78 8.66 -4.25
N ILE A 131 -0.95 7.44 -4.77
CA ILE A 131 -1.01 6.21 -3.96
C ILE A 131 0.33 5.98 -3.26
N MET A 132 1.47 6.16 -3.95
CA MET A 132 2.79 6.04 -3.34
C MET A 132 2.95 7.01 -2.18
N LEU A 133 2.59 8.28 -2.36
CA LEU A 133 2.67 9.30 -1.32
C LEU A 133 1.76 8.96 -0.13
N ALA A 134 0.53 8.52 -0.39
CA ALA A 134 -0.39 8.05 0.63
C ALA A 134 0.17 6.85 1.42
N CYS A 135 0.77 5.87 0.73
CA CYS A 135 1.40 4.72 1.38
C CYS A 135 2.58 5.12 2.28
N VAL A 136 3.41 6.06 1.82
CA VAL A 136 4.52 6.59 2.63
C VAL A 136 3.99 7.31 3.88
N LEU A 137 2.93 8.10 3.73
CA LEU A 137 2.31 8.82 4.83
C LEU A 137 1.70 7.85 5.86
N PHE A 138 0.92 6.85 5.42
CA PHE A 138 0.38 5.83 6.32
C PHE A 138 1.48 4.97 6.95
N GLY A 139 2.56 4.69 6.23
CA GLY A 139 3.74 4.01 6.76
C GLY A 139 4.42 4.81 7.87
N ALA A 140 4.57 6.12 7.69
CA ALA A 140 5.11 7.02 8.72
C ALA A 140 4.22 7.06 9.98
N VAL A 141 2.89 7.13 9.82
CA VAL A 141 1.93 7.08 10.94
C VAL A 141 2.03 5.75 11.69
N SER A 142 2.16 4.63 10.97
CA SER A 142 2.33 3.31 11.58
C SER A 142 3.67 3.19 12.32
N SER A 143 4.74 3.74 11.77
CA SER A 143 6.05 3.78 12.43
C SER A 143 6.00 4.62 13.72
N LEU A 144 5.34 5.78 13.68
CA LEU A 144 5.12 6.62 14.86
C LEU A 144 4.32 5.89 15.94
N GLN A 145 3.29 5.15 15.54
CA GLN A 145 2.51 4.30 16.46
C GLN A 145 3.41 3.31 17.20
N TYR A 146 4.30 2.59 16.49
CA TYR A 146 5.21 1.62 17.12
C TYR A 146 6.17 2.29 18.10
N MET A 147 6.70 3.47 17.77
CA MET A 147 7.58 4.23 18.67
C MET A 147 6.85 4.68 19.95
N LEU A 148 5.65 5.24 19.81
CA LEU A 148 4.86 5.70 20.95
C LEU A 148 4.40 4.53 21.83
N GLN A 149 4.05 3.40 21.23
CA GLN A 149 3.69 2.19 21.96
C GLN A 149 4.86 1.62 22.79
N ALA A 150 6.08 1.71 22.27
CA ALA A 150 7.27 1.28 23.01
C ALA A 150 7.59 2.18 24.22
N THR A 151 7.23 3.46 24.15
CA THR A 151 7.54 4.46 25.19
C THR A 151 6.43 4.59 26.24
N SER A 152 5.17 4.37 25.89
CA SER A 152 4.01 4.63 26.77
C SER A 152 3.43 3.33 27.32
N SER A 153 3.56 3.10 28.63
CA SER A 153 2.95 1.95 29.34
C SER A 153 1.56 2.24 29.92
N LEU A 154 1.09 3.51 29.87
CA LEU A 154 -0.16 3.96 30.52
C LEU A 154 -1.41 3.70 29.68
N ILE A 155 -1.30 3.55 28.38
CA ILE A 155 -2.42 3.44 27.44
C ILE A 155 -2.58 1.99 27.02
N PRO A 156 -3.81 1.41 27.03
CA PRO A 156 -4.03 0.05 26.57
C PRO A 156 -3.64 -0.13 25.11
N TYR A 157 -3.01 -1.27 24.80
CA TYR A 157 -2.49 -1.65 23.48
C TYR A 157 -3.50 -1.45 22.32
N GLN A 158 -4.79 -1.71 22.60
CA GLN A 158 -5.86 -1.63 21.62
C GLN A 158 -6.04 -0.22 21.05
N LEU A 159 -5.84 0.82 21.86
CA LEU A 159 -5.95 2.21 21.40
C LEU A 159 -4.83 2.58 20.44
N TRP A 160 -3.62 2.09 20.70
CA TRP A 160 -2.49 2.32 19.80
C TRP A 160 -2.67 1.66 18.44
N VAL A 161 -3.21 0.44 18.40
CA VAL A 161 -3.49 -0.28 17.15
C VAL A 161 -4.58 0.43 16.33
N SER A 162 -5.51 1.12 16.96
CA SER A 162 -6.57 1.88 16.28
C SER A 162 -6.08 3.19 15.67
N PHE A 163 -4.92 3.72 16.10
CA PHE A 163 -4.43 5.03 15.72
C PHE A 163 -4.28 5.24 14.19
N PRO A 164 -3.65 4.34 13.41
CA PRO A 164 -3.52 4.53 11.96
C PRO A 164 -4.87 4.45 11.23
N TYR A 165 -5.83 3.67 11.74
CA TYR A 165 -7.17 3.58 11.17
C TYR A 165 -7.97 4.86 11.43
N LEU A 166 -7.88 5.40 12.65
CA LEU A 166 -8.48 6.69 13.00
C LEU A 166 -7.90 7.81 12.12
N PHE A 167 -6.58 7.81 11.94
CA PHE A 167 -5.91 8.75 11.05
C PHE A 167 -6.39 8.62 9.60
N ALA A 168 -6.57 7.39 9.09
CA ALA A 168 -7.11 7.15 7.76
C ALA A 168 -8.52 7.73 7.58
N VAL A 169 -9.41 7.51 8.55
CA VAL A 169 -10.78 8.06 8.53
C VAL A 169 -10.75 9.59 8.58
N LEU A 170 -9.94 10.16 9.47
CA LEU A 170 -9.81 11.61 9.62
C LEU A 170 -9.23 12.25 8.35
N ALA A 171 -8.20 11.62 7.76
CA ALA A 171 -7.62 12.06 6.50
C ALA A 171 -8.66 12.04 5.36
N LEU A 172 -9.48 10.99 5.27
CA LEU A 172 -10.54 10.89 4.27
C LEU A 172 -11.64 11.93 4.49
N CYS A 173 -12.00 12.23 5.74
CA CYS A 173 -12.97 13.27 6.06
C CYS A 173 -12.48 14.69 5.70
N LEU A 174 -11.20 14.97 5.94
CA LEU A 174 -10.59 16.26 5.63
C LEU A 174 -10.28 16.42 4.14
N TYR A 175 -9.97 15.31 3.46
CA TYR A 175 -9.58 15.30 2.06
C TYR A 175 -10.81 15.28 1.15
N ARG A 176 -11.51 16.44 1.08
CA ARG A 176 -12.69 16.65 0.22
C ARG A 176 -12.29 16.87 -1.25
N THR A 177 -11.60 15.91 -1.86
CA THR A 177 -11.27 15.99 -3.28
C THR A 177 -12.27 15.21 -4.11
N ARG A 178 -12.63 15.71 -5.30
CA ARG A 178 -13.42 14.94 -6.27
C ARG A 178 -12.63 13.67 -6.62
N SER A 179 -13.10 12.55 -6.11
CA SER A 179 -12.53 11.25 -6.44
C SER A 179 -12.61 11.00 -7.95
N LYS A 180 -11.48 10.68 -8.56
CA LYS A 180 -11.40 10.27 -9.97
C LYS A 180 -11.54 8.74 -10.09
N ALA A 181 -12.46 8.16 -9.33
CA ALA A 181 -12.76 6.75 -9.48
C ALA A 181 -13.29 6.47 -10.91
N PRO A 182 -12.90 5.35 -11.54
CA PRO A 182 -13.46 4.94 -12.83
C PRO A 182 -14.97 4.82 -12.75
N ALA A 183 -15.68 5.36 -13.76
CA ALA A 183 -17.15 5.46 -13.75
C ALA A 183 -17.83 4.09 -13.65
N CYS A 184 -17.27 3.06 -14.28
CA CYS A 184 -17.81 1.69 -14.29
C CYS A 184 -17.15 0.77 -13.26
N SER A 185 -16.59 1.33 -12.17
CA SER A 185 -16.01 0.51 -11.09
C SER A 185 -17.10 -0.30 -10.39
N GLY A 186 -16.89 -1.62 -10.27
CA GLY A 186 -17.83 -2.53 -9.60
C GLY A 186 -19.06 -2.92 -10.41
N GLN A 187 -19.23 -2.43 -11.64
CA GLN A 187 -20.36 -2.79 -12.48
C GLN A 187 -20.05 -4.03 -13.33
N PRO A 188 -20.96 -5.03 -13.39
CA PRO A 188 -20.82 -6.15 -14.28
C PRO A 188 -20.96 -5.69 -15.73
N PHE A 189 -20.12 -6.22 -16.61
CA PHE A 189 -20.25 -6.00 -18.04
C PHE A 189 -21.10 -7.12 -18.66
N VAL A 190 -22.22 -6.76 -19.27
CA VAL A 190 -23.06 -7.67 -20.03
C VAL A 190 -23.04 -7.19 -21.48
N ARG A 191 -22.48 -8.04 -22.34
CA ARG A 191 -22.47 -7.78 -23.78
C ARG A 191 -23.92 -7.91 -24.30
N LYS A 192 -24.44 -6.83 -24.92
CA LYS A 192 -25.73 -6.84 -25.59
C LYS A 192 -25.58 -7.31 -27.04
#